data_ee45b0c6daa4043b9cbdf4e502f461e4
#
_entry.id   ee45b0c6daa4043b9cbdf4e502f461e4
#
_cell.length_a   1.000
_cell.length_b   1.000
_cell.length_c   1.000
_cell.angle_alpha   90.00
_cell.angle_beta   90.00
_cell.angle_gamma   90.00
#
_symmetry.space_group_name_H-M   'P 1'
#
loop_
_entity.id
_entity.type
_entity.pdbx_description
1 polymer ?
#
loop_
_entity_poly.entity_id
_entity_poly.type
_entity_poly.pdbx_seq_one_letter_code
_entity_poly.pdbx_strand_id
1 'polypeptide(L)'
;MPTLSVAMIVKNEAHHLAQCLDTVNAWVDEIVILDSGSTDATQQIAEQYGAKFYQNTDWPGFGKQRQLAQEYVTSDYVLWLDADERVTPELRQSIQAAIAQDAPNTAYKIPRLSEIFGHKIRHSGWYPDYVIRLYRKDFARYGDQLVHEKVELPANANIQKLQGDLLHYTYQNIHHYLVKSAGYAKAWADQREKTGKKATLWQGISHAVGCFIKMYVIRLGFLDGKAGLLLAILSAHSTFVKYADLWVRTQKSGS
;
A
#
# COMPACT_ATOMS: atom_id res chain seq x y z
N MET A 1 27.47 -9.91 -8.36
CA MET A 1 26.47 -9.68 -7.30
C MET A 1 25.10 -10.01 -7.88
N PRO A 2 24.16 -10.49 -7.08
CA PRO A 2 22.81 -10.68 -7.57
C PRO A 2 22.22 -9.36 -8.09
N THR A 3 21.40 -9.45 -9.11
CA THR A 3 20.77 -8.32 -9.78
C THR A 3 19.40 -7.98 -9.16
N LEU A 4 18.98 -6.73 -9.27
CA LEU A 4 17.75 -6.20 -8.66
C LEU A 4 16.86 -5.52 -9.70
N SER A 5 15.61 -5.97 -9.81
CA SER A 5 14.56 -5.24 -10.51
C SER A 5 13.64 -4.52 -9.52
N VAL A 6 13.24 -3.30 -9.87
CA VAL A 6 12.02 -2.69 -9.32
C VAL A 6 10.84 -3.13 -10.18
N ALA A 7 9.77 -3.63 -9.55
CA ALA A 7 8.53 -3.96 -10.23
C ALA A 7 7.38 -3.09 -9.70
N MET A 8 6.55 -2.59 -10.60
CA MET A 8 5.43 -1.69 -10.30
C MET A 8 4.20 -2.08 -11.11
N ILE A 9 3.03 -1.90 -10.52
CA ILE A 9 1.76 -1.85 -11.26
C ILE A 9 1.21 -0.43 -11.17
N VAL A 10 0.78 0.15 -12.28
CA VAL A 10 0.38 1.57 -12.32
C VAL A 10 -0.92 1.77 -13.08
N LYS A 11 -1.63 2.86 -12.74
CA LYS A 11 -2.72 3.41 -13.53
C LYS A 11 -2.90 4.89 -13.21
N ASN A 12 -2.62 5.78 -14.18
CA ASN A 12 -2.74 7.23 -14.03
C ASN A 12 -1.90 7.78 -12.86
N GLU A 13 -0.60 7.48 -12.86
CA GLU A 13 0.34 7.83 -11.78
C GLU A 13 1.35 8.92 -12.21
N ALA A 14 1.07 9.69 -13.26
CA ALA A 14 1.98 10.74 -13.76
C ALA A 14 2.42 11.72 -12.67
N HIS A 15 1.56 11.96 -11.66
CA HIS A 15 1.87 12.88 -10.56
C HIS A 15 2.97 12.34 -9.61
N HIS A 16 3.04 11.02 -9.44
CA HIS A 16 3.93 10.39 -8.45
C HIS A 16 5.12 9.66 -9.07
N LEU A 17 4.98 9.13 -10.29
CA LEU A 17 5.89 8.17 -10.85
C LEU A 17 7.33 8.69 -10.97
N ALA A 18 7.53 9.90 -11.51
CA ALA A 18 8.87 10.48 -11.67
C ALA A 18 9.63 10.52 -10.33
N GLN A 19 8.99 11.07 -9.30
CA GLN A 19 9.60 11.19 -7.97
C GLN A 19 9.86 9.82 -7.31
N CYS A 20 9.06 8.78 -7.62
CA CYS A 20 9.34 7.41 -7.18
C CYS A 20 10.61 6.88 -7.86
N LEU A 21 10.67 6.99 -9.18
CA LEU A 21 11.77 6.48 -9.99
C LEU A 21 13.09 7.18 -9.67
N ASP A 22 13.09 8.49 -9.35
CA ASP A 22 14.27 9.23 -8.88
C ASP A 22 14.97 8.56 -7.68
N THR A 23 14.20 7.88 -6.82
CA THR A 23 14.77 7.24 -5.63
C THR A 23 15.44 5.90 -5.91
N VAL A 24 15.24 5.32 -7.09
CA VAL A 24 15.72 3.96 -7.41
C VAL A 24 16.54 3.85 -8.69
N ASN A 25 16.29 4.66 -9.71
CA ASN A 25 16.86 4.53 -11.06
C ASN A 25 18.41 4.45 -11.09
N ALA A 26 19.08 5.14 -10.19
CA ALA A 26 20.56 5.22 -10.20
C ALA A 26 21.28 3.96 -9.63
N TRP A 27 20.57 2.96 -9.11
CA TRP A 27 21.18 1.85 -8.38
C TRP A 27 20.49 0.48 -8.52
N VAL A 28 19.44 0.39 -9.32
CA VAL A 28 18.80 -0.88 -9.69
C VAL A 28 19.20 -1.27 -11.11
N ASP A 29 19.17 -2.55 -11.41
CA ASP A 29 19.58 -3.07 -12.72
C ASP A 29 18.44 -2.98 -13.74
N GLU A 30 17.19 -2.99 -13.27
CA GLU A 30 16.01 -3.03 -14.12
C GLU A 30 14.82 -2.35 -13.43
N ILE A 31 13.97 -1.69 -14.24
CA ILE A 31 12.67 -1.20 -13.80
C ILE A 31 11.61 -1.81 -14.73
N VAL A 32 10.65 -2.54 -14.16
CA VAL A 32 9.53 -3.16 -14.87
C VAL A 32 8.23 -2.51 -14.41
N ILE A 33 7.48 -1.96 -15.35
CA ILE A 33 6.18 -1.32 -15.08
C ILE A 33 5.10 -2.01 -15.89
N LEU A 34 4.08 -2.52 -15.21
CA LEU A 34 2.86 -3.04 -15.82
C LEU A 34 1.72 -2.05 -15.64
N ASP A 35 1.31 -1.42 -16.72
CA ASP A 35 0.25 -0.42 -16.76
C ASP A 35 -1.13 -1.06 -16.94
N SER A 36 -2.12 -0.54 -16.22
CA SER A 36 -3.51 -1.01 -16.29
C SER A 36 -4.42 -0.09 -17.13
N GLY A 37 -3.85 0.53 -18.16
CA GLY A 37 -4.55 1.42 -19.10
C GLY A 37 -4.56 2.87 -18.62
N SER A 38 -3.40 3.46 -18.39
CA SER A 38 -3.25 4.89 -18.13
C SER A 38 -3.61 5.73 -19.35
N THR A 39 -4.18 6.90 -19.07
CA THR A 39 -4.59 7.90 -20.07
C THR A 39 -3.87 9.24 -19.90
N ASP A 40 -3.02 9.33 -18.88
CA ASP A 40 -2.18 10.48 -18.57
C ASP A 40 -0.73 10.26 -19.05
N ALA A 41 0.22 11.08 -18.61
CA ALA A 41 1.62 10.99 -18.99
C ALA A 41 2.41 9.85 -18.32
N THR A 42 1.76 8.86 -17.67
CA THR A 42 2.43 7.78 -16.94
C THR A 42 3.43 7.02 -17.83
N GLN A 43 3.01 6.61 -19.04
CA GLN A 43 3.88 5.89 -19.97
C GLN A 43 5.09 6.74 -20.38
N GLN A 44 4.86 7.99 -20.77
CA GLN A 44 5.93 8.89 -21.20
C GLN A 44 6.99 9.07 -20.10
N ILE A 45 6.55 9.19 -18.85
CA ILE A 45 7.46 9.30 -17.69
C ILE A 45 8.26 8.00 -17.54
N ALA A 46 7.61 6.83 -17.57
CA ALA A 46 8.29 5.54 -17.46
C ALA A 46 9.40 5.36 -18.50
N GLU A 47 9.12 5.72 -19.75
CA GLU A 47 10.07 5.65 -20.87
C GLU A 47 11.28 6.59 -20.67
N GLN A 48 11.09 7.79 -20.12
CA GLN A 48 12.18 8.73 -19.80
C GLN A 48 13.18 8.15 -18.78
N TYR A 49 12.72 7.26 -17.88
CA TYR A 49 13.57 6.55 -16.92
C TYR A 49 14.12 5.22 -17.43
N GLY A 50 13.90 4.88 -18.71
CA GLY A 50 14.34 3.63 -19.31
C GLY A 50 13.64 2.39 -18.77
N ALA A 51 12.45 2.55 -18.18
CA ALA A 51 11.69 1.43 -17.65
C ALA A 51 11.15 0.55 -18.81
N LYS A 52 11.17 -0.77 -18.60
CA LYS A 52 10.45 -1.72 -19.44
C LYS A 52 8.96 -1.58 -19.15
N PHE A 53 8.24 -0.95 -20.06
CA PHE A 53 6.82 -0.63 -19.92
C PHE A 53 5.97 -1.64 -20.66
N TYR A 54 5.07 -2.30 -19.94
CA TYR A 54 4.11 -3.27 -20.47
C TYR A 54 2.69 -2.81 -20.13
N GLN A 55 1.70 -3.26 -20.90
CA GLN A 55 0.31 -2.90 -20.68
C GLN A 55 -0.58 -4.14 -20.54
N ASN A 56 -1.43 -4.15 -19.53
CA ASN A 56 -2.52 -5.10 -19.36
C ASN A 56 -3.77 -4.35 -18.87
N THR A 57 -4.68 -4.08 -19.81
CA THR A 57 -5.93 -3.35 -19.56
C THR A 57 -7.05 -4.22 -19.00
N ASP A 58 -6.92 -5.54 -19.13
CA ASP A 58 -7.84 -6.51 -18.53
C ASP A 58 -7.47 -6.69 -17.06
N TRP A 59 -8.13 -5.90 -16.20
CA TRP A 59 -7.81 -5.82 -14.79
C TRP A 59 -8.24 -7.06 -13.97
N PRO A 60 -7.32 -7.96 -13.61
CA PRO A 60 -7.65 -9.20 -12.91
C PRO A 60 -7.64 -9.07 -11.37
N GLY A 61 -7.44 -7.87 -10.84
CA GLY A 61 -7.18 -7.58 -9.42
C GLY A 61 -5.70 -7.38 -9.10
N PHE A 62 -5.43 -6.76 -7.95
CA PHE A 62 -4.07 -6.35 -7.57
C PHE A 62 -3.06 -7.50 -7.51
N GLY A 63 -3.41 -8.60 -6.85
CA GLY A 63 -2.50 -9.75 -6.71
C GLY A 63 -2.11 -10.34 -8.06
N LYS A 64 -3.09 -10.60 -8.93
CA LYS A 64 -2.84 -11.16 -10.26
C LYS A 64 -2.07 -10.22 -11.17
N GLN A 65 -2.36 -8.91 -11.11
CA GLN A 65 -1.62 -7.90 -11.88
C GLN A 65 -0.14 -7.86 -11.46
N ARG A 66 0.17 -8.00 -10.15
CA ARG A 66 1.55 -8.10 -9.67
C ARG A 66 2.22 -9.40 -10.11
N GLN A 67 1.51 -10.53 -10.13
CA GLN A 67 2.05 -11.78 -10.66
C GLN A 67 2.46 -11.62 -12.14
N LEU A 68 1.58 -11.04 -12.97
CA LEU A 68 1.89 -10.77 -14.38
C LEU A 68 3.09 -9.84 -14.52
N ALA A 69 3.19 -8.80 -13.71
CA ALA A 69 4.36 -7.91 -13.72
C ALA A 69 5.65 -8.65 -13.34
N GLN A 70 5.59 -9.60 -12.39
CA GLN A 70 6.75 -10.40 -11.97
C GLN A 70 7.27 -11.31 -13.10
N GLU A 71 6.43 -11.74 -14.02
CA GLU A 71 6.86 -12.57 -15.18
C GLU A 71 7.84 -11.81 -16.08
N TYR A 72 7.71 -10.48 -16.19
CA TYR A 72 8.61 -9.64 -16.98
C TYR A 72 9.93 -9.30 -16.28
N VAL A 73 10.05 -9.54 -14.97
CA VAL A 73 11.29 -9.32 -14.22
C VAL A 73 12.37 -10.30 -14.66
N THR A 74 13.58 -9.81 -14.96
CA THR A 74 14.71 -10.66 -15.40
C THR A 74 15.81 -10.80 -14.35
N SER A 75 15.83 -9.95 -13.32
CA SER A 75 16.81 -9.96 -12.24
C SER A 75 16.60 -11.07 -11.20
N ASP A 76 17.61 -11.32 -10.37
CA ASP A 76 17.55 -12.31 -9.28
C ASP A 76 16.58 -11.91 -8.17
N TYR A 77 16.52 -10.62 -7.85
CA TYR A 77 15.65 -10.04 -6.81
C TYR A 77 14.61 -9.11 -7.42
N VAL A 78 13.45 -9.05 -6.78
CA VAL A 78 12.40 -8.07 -7.07
C VAL A 78 12.14 -7.20 -5.85
N LEU A 79 12.19 -5.89 -6.05
CA LEU A 79 11.71 -4.87 -5.10
C LEU A 79 10.38 -4.31 -5.63
N TRP A 80 9.31 -4.52 -4.89
CA TRP A 80 8.01 -3.97 -5.21
C TRP A 80 7.86 -2.56 -4.70
N LEU A 81 7.43 -1.65 -5.58
CA LEU A 81 7.09 -0.27 -5.21
C LEU A 81 5.73 0.11 -5.80
N ASP A 82 5.02 0.92 -5.06
CA ASP A 82 3.87 1.67 -5.56
C ASP A 82 4.34 3.08 -6.00
N ALA A 83 3.70 3.70 -6.96
CA ALA A 83 4.16 4.99 -7.51
C ALA A 83 4.18 6.12 -6.46
N ASP A 84 3.35 6.01 -5.43
CA ASP A 84 3.31 6.94 -4.29
C ASP A 84 4.28 6.58 -3.15
N GLU A 85 5.24 5.66 -3.39
CA GLU A 85 6.28 5.29 -2.42
C GLU A 85 7.66 5.88 -2.81
N ARG A 86 8.54 6.12 -1.82
CA ARG A 86 9.92 6.63 -2.00
C ARG A 86 10.89 5.86 -1.12
N VAL A 87 11.95 5.34 -1.73
CA VAL A 87 13.03 4.67 -1.00
C VAL A 87 13.95 5.71 -0.36
N THR A 88 14.10 5.67 0.97
CA THR A 88 15.05 6.55 1.66
C THR A 88 16.49 6.09 1.44
N PRO A 89 17.50 6.99 1.57
CA PRO A 89 18.91 6.59 1.45
C PRO A 89 19.34 5.48 2.41
N GLU A 90 18.82 5.47 3.63
CA GLU A 90 19.08 4.42 4.62
C GLU A 90 18.45 3.09 4.17
N LEU A 91 17.21 3.10 3.68
CA LEU A 91 16.56 1.91 3.16
C LEU A 91 17.32 1.35 1.94
N ARG A 92 17.77 2.22 1.02
CA ARG A 92 18.62 1.81 -0.11
C ARG A 92 19.86 1.03 0.36
N GLN A 93 20.59 1.55 1.34
CA GLN A 93 21.78 0.87 1.88
C GLN A 93 21.42 -0.49 2.46
N SER A 94 20.31 -0.57 3.20
CA SER A 94 19.82 -1.82 3.78
C SER A 94 19.42 -2.84 2.72
N ILE A 95 18.77 -2.41 1.64
CA ILE A 95 18.43 -3.28 0.49
C ILE A 95 19.68 -3.81 -0.18
N GLN A 96 20.65 -2.94 -0.49
CA GLN A 96 21.91 -3.34 -1.13
C GLN A 96 22.71 -4.33 -0.28
N ALA A 97 22.76 -4.11 1.04
CA ALA A 97 23.42 -5.03 1.97
C ALA A 97 22.68 -6.40 2.03
N ALA A 98 21.36 -6.41 2.03
CA ALA A 98 20.57 -7.65 2.02
C ALA A 98 20.79 -8.47 0.74
N ILE A 99 20.80 -7.82 -0.42
CA ILE A 99 21.07 -8.47 -1.71
C ILE A 99 22.50 -9.01 -1.78
N ALA A 100 23.48 -8.26 -1.26
CA ALA A 100 24.88 -8.70 -1.23
C ALA A 100 25.10 -9.94 -0.34
N GLN A 101 24.30 -10.12 0.72
CA GLN A 101 24.35 -11.33 1.54
C GLN A 101 23.76 -12.55 0.84
N ASP A 102 22.88 -12.34 -0.14
CA ASP A 102 22.19 -13.35 -0.94
C ASP A 102 21.64 -14.54 -0.12
N ALA A 103 20.98 -14.22 1.01
CA ALA A 103 20.51 -15.21 1.94
C ALA A 103 19.39 -16.07 1.30
N PRO A 104 19.55 -17.40 1.22
CA PRO A 104 18.53 -18.25 0.62
C PRO A 104 17.25 -18.26 1.44
N ASN A 105 16.12 -18.49 0.79
CA ASN A 105 14.78 -18.61 1.41
C ASN A 105 14.40 -17.41 2.29
N THR A 106 14.89 -16.21 1.95
CA THR A 106 14.64 -15.01 2.74
C THR A 106 13.81 -14.00 1.97
N ALA A 107 12.76 -13.51 2.63
CA ALA A 107 11.99 -12.34 2.23
C ALA A 107 12.21 -11.20 3.23
N TYR A 108 12.17 -9.98 2.73
CA TYR A 108 12.45 -8.83 3.56
C TYR A 108 11.22 -7.93 3.67
N LYS A 109 10.92 -7.53 4.90
CA LYS A 109 9.86 -6.58 5.20
C LYS A 109 10.43 -5.21 5.52
N ILE A 110 9.81 -4.20 4.95
CA ILE A 110 10.22 -2.80 5.00
C ILE A 110 9.22 -2.03 5.86
N PRO A 111 9.68 -1.16 6.79
CA PRO A 111 8.80 -0.28 7.52
C PRO A 111 8.32 0.84 6.60
N ARG A 112 7.01 0.93 6.40
CA ARG A 112 6.38 1.98 5.59
C ARG A 112 5.96 3.12 6.49
N LEU A 113 6.46 4.33 6.19
CA LEU A 113 6.15 5.56 6.91
C LEU A 113 5.20 6.41 6.06
N SER A 114 3.94 6.47 6.47
CA SER A 114 2.93 7.23 5.75
C SER A 114 3.07 8.72 5.97
N GLU A 115 2.98 9.48 4.88
CA GLU A 115 2.82 10.93 4.88
C GLU A 115 1.38 11.28 4.49
N ILE A 116 0.71 12.07 5.33
CA ILE A 116 -0.68 12.48 5.16
C ILE A 116 -0.74 14.00 5.22
N PHE A 117 -1.22 14.63 4.15
CA PHE A 117 -1.33 16.09 4.06
C PHE A 117 -0.01 16.82 4.36
N GLY A 118 1.13 16.27 3.92
CA GLY A 118 2.46 16.83 4.16
C GLY A 118 3.05 16.52 5.54
N HIS A 119 2.42 15.66 6.35
CA HIS A 119 2.89 15.29 7.68
C HIS A 119 3.17 13.79 7.79
N LYS A 120 4.37 13.43 8.24
CA LYS A 120 4.75 12.03 8.53
C LYS A 120 4.08 11.57 9.82
N ILE A 121 3.38 10.44 9.77
CA ILE A 121 2.63 9.87 10.89
C ILE A 121 3.46 8.75 11.52
N ARG A 122 3.97 8.97 12.72
CA ARG A 122 4.81 8.00 13.46
C ARG A 122 4.06 7.28 14.58
N HIS A 123 2.87 7.72 14.89
CA HIS A 123 2.02 7.20 15.96
C HIS A 123 0.63 6.78 15.41
N SER A 124 -0.41 6.88 16.22
CA SER A 124 -1.79 6.52 15.81
C SER A 124 -1.97 5.05 15.38
N GLY A 125 -0.93 4.21 15.53
CA GLY A 125 -0.91 2.82 15.06
C GLY A 125 -0.67 2.67 13.54
N TRP A 126 -0.15 3.71 12.89
CA TRP A 126 0.19 3.73 11.47
C TRP A 126 1.66 3.42 11.20
N TYR A 127 2.51 3.49 12.23
CA TYR A 127 3.93 3.20 12.10
C TYR A 127 4.41 2.34 13.29
N PRO A 128 5.35 1.39 13.05
CA PRO A 128 5.78 0.91 11.75
C PRO A 128 4.75 -0.01 11.09
N ASP A 129 4.45 0.26 9.80
CA ASP A 129 3.65 -0.62 8.95
C ASP A 129 4.58 -1.48 8.09
N TYR A 130 4.83 -2.72 8.52
CA TYR A 130 5.75 -3.62 7.83
C TYR A 130 5.11 -4.33 6.66
N VAL A 131 5.62 -4.08 5.44
CA VAL A 131 5.20 -4.73 4.20
C VAL A 131 6.34 -5.55 3.60
N ILE A 132 6.06 -6.77 3.12
CA ILE A 132 7.04 -7.57 2.38
C ILE A 132 7.12 -7.00 0.97
N ARG A 133 8.32 -6.49 0.61
CA ARG A 133 8.54 -5.82 -0.67
C ARG A 133 9.78 -6.30 -1.42
N LEU A 134 10.71 -7.03 -0.77
CA LEU A 134 11.95 -7.51 -1.37
C LEU A 134 12.10 -9.02 -1.14
N TYR A 135 12.36 -9.76 -2.23
CA TYR A 135 12.63 -11.21 -2.21
C TYR A 135 13.23 -11.68 -3.54
N ARG A 136 13.81 -12.87 -3.58
CA ARG A 136 14.24 -13.48 -4.85
C ARG A 136 13.04 -13.79 -5.72
N LYS A 137 13.13 -13.46 -7.02
CA LYS A 137 12.04 -13.60 -8.00
C LYS A 137 11.37 -14.98 -7.94
N ASP A 138 12.18 -16.03 -7.88
CA ASP A 138 11.69 -17.42 -7.94
C ASP A 138 11.29 -17.99 -6.57
N PHE A 139 11.49 -17.21 -5.49
CA PHE A 139 11.21 -17.64 -4.12
C PHE A 139 9.77 -17.37 -3.67
N ALA A 140 9.19 -16.25 -4.10
CA ALA A 140 7.88 -15.81 -3.65
C ALA A 140 7.13 -15.06 -4.75
N ARG A 141 5.81 -14.93 -4.58
CA ARG A 141 4.94 -14.16 -5.47
C ARG A 141 3.73 -13.64 -4.69
N TYR A 142 3.01 -12.70 -5.27
CA TYR A 142 1.73 -12.27 -4.71
C TYR A 142 0.66 -13.35 -4.89
N GLY A 143 -0.25 -13.48 -3.93
CA GLY A 143 -1.40 -14.38 -4.01
C GLY A 143 -2.53 -13.83 -4.89
N ASP A 144 -3.50 -14.69 -5.18
CA ASP A 144 -4.62 -14.39 -6.09
C ASP A 144 -5.75 -13.56 -5.45
N GLN A 145 -5.56 -13.03 -4.23
CA GLN A 145 -6.59 -12.26 -3.55
C GLN A 145 -6.93 -10.98 -4.34
N LEU A 146 -8.22 -10.73 -4.55
CA LEU A 146 -8.71 -9.54 -5.27
C LEU A 146 -8.42 -8.24 -4.50
N VAL A 147 -8.42 -8.31 -3.17
CA VAL A 147 -8.13 -7.20 -2.25
C VAL A 147 -7.29 -7.72 -1.08
N HIS A 148 -6.48 -6.84 -0.47
CA HIS A 148 -5.54 -7.19 0.60
C HIS A 148 -4.54 -8.29 0.17
N GLU A 149 -4.03 -8.14 -1.06
CA GLU A 149 -3.03 -9.04 -1.61
C GLU A 149 -1.81 -9.15 -0.68
N LYS A 150 -1.34 -10.36 -0.52
CA LYS A 150 -0.16 -10.66 0.29
C LYS A 150 0.84 -11.45 -0.54
N VAL A 151 2.11 -11.27 -0.22
CA VAL A 151 3.15 -12.14 -0.75
C VAL A 151 3.00 -13.52 -0.12
N GLU A 152 2.84 -14.54 -0.95
CA GLU A 152 2.82 -15.94 -0.55
C GLU A 152 4.26 -16.42 -0.42
N LEU A 153 4.59 -16.90 0.77
CA LEU A 153 5.91 -17.40 1.11
C LEU A 153 5.86 -18.91 1.37
N PRO A 154 6.91 -19.66 1.02
CA PRO A 154 7.06 -21.05 1.45
C PRO A 154 7.03 -21.18 2.98
N ALA A 155 6.63 -22.34 3.48
CA ALA A 155 6.50 -22.58 4.93
C ALA A 155 7.83 -22.42 5.71
N ASN A 156 8.96 -22.63 5.04
CA ASN A 156 10.31 -22.49 5.61
C ASN A 156 10.94 -21.10 5.34
N ALA A 157 10.15 -20.12 4.93
CA ALA A 157 10.65 -18.79 4.64
C ALA A 157 11.17 -18.07 5.88
N ASN A 158 12.36 -17.51 5.78
CA ASN A 158 12.89 -16.56 6.75
C ASN A 158 12.39 -15.15 6.40
N ILE A 159 11.92 -14.39 7.40
CA ILE A 159 11.46 -13.02 7.21
C ILE A 159 12.34 -12.08 8.01
N GLN A 160 13.12 -11.26 7.33
CA GLN A 160 13.99 -10.26 7.94
C GLN A 160 13.40 -8.86 7.80
N LYS A 161 13.76 -7.97 8.75
CA LYS A 161 13.41 -6.54 8.69
C LYS A 161 14.57 -5.76 8.10
N LEU A 162 14.27 -4.89 7.15
CA LEU A 162 15.24 -3.89 6.69
C LEU A 162 15.20 -2.64 7.57
N GLN A 163 16.29 -1.90 7.55
CA GLN A 163 16.43 -0.60 8.19
C GLN A 163 16.11 0.51 7.18
N GLY A 164 15.68 1.66 7.71
CA GLY A 164 15.25 2.79 6.88
C GLY A 164 13.78 2.69 6.42
N ASP A 165 13.18 3.83 6.14
CA ASP A 165 11.76 3.92 5.85
C ASP A 165 11.48 3.89 4.34
N LEU A 166 10.39 3.23 3.96
CA LEU A 166 9.70 3.43 2.69
C LEU A 166 8.65 4.53 2.91
N LEU A 167 8.89 5.73 2.42
CA LEU A 167 7.94 6.83 2.54
C LEU A 167 6.73 6.56 1.63
N HIS A 168 5.52 6.76 2.15
CA HIS A 168 4.28 6.49 1.43
C HIS A 168 3.35 7.72 1.48
N TYR A 169 3.17 8.37 0.34
CA TYR A 169 2.38 9.59 0.18
C TYR A 169 0.89 9.28 0.01
N THR A 170 0.27 8.82 1.09
CA THR A 170 -1.05 8.17 1.10
C THR A 170 -2.19 9.09 0.70
N TYR A 171 -2.21 10.33 1.23
CA TYR A 171 -3.28 11.30 1.00
C TYR A 171 -2.73 12.70 0.80
N GLN A 172 -2.98 13.26 -0.37
CA GLN A 172 -2.53 14.61 -0.73
C GLN A 172 -3.39 15.71 -0.09
N ASN A 173 -4.70 15.44 0.02
CA ASN A 173 -5.68 16.39 0.56
C ASN A 173 -6.89 15.66 1.16
N ILE A 174 -7.75 16.42 1.84
CA ILE A 174 -8.93 15.87 2.51
C ILE A 174 -9.93 15.28 1.51
N HIS A 175 -10.10 15.88 0.35
CA HIS A 175 -10.99 15.35 -0.69
C HIS A 175 -10.57 13.94 -1.12
N HIS A 176 -9.28 13.75 -1.42
CA HIS A 176 -8.71 12.43 -1.75
C HIS A 176 -8.94 11.41 -0.63
N TYR A 177 -8.72 11.80 0.64
CA TYR A 177 -9.02 10.95 1.79
C TYR A 177 -10.49 10.55 1.84
N LEU A 178 -11.42 11.49 1.69
CA LEU A 178 -12.86 11.23 1.79
C LEU A 178 -13.35 10.31 0.68
N VAL A 179 -12.89 10.50 -0.56
CA VAL A 179 -13.23 9.63 -1.70
C VAL A 179 -12.77 8.19 -1.45
N LYS A 180 -11.49 8.00 -1.09
CA LYS A 180 -10.95 6.66 -0.74
C LYS A 180 -11.70 6.05 0.45
N SER A 181 -11.94 6.85 1.49
CA SER A 181 -12.66 6.42 2.70
C SER A 181 -14.09 5.97 2.41
N ALA A 182 -14.81 6.69 1.53
CA ALA A 182 -16.14 6.29 1.10
C ALA A 182 -16.13 4.95 0.35
N GLY A 183 -15.14 4.73 -0.53
CA GLY A 183 -14.95 3.45 -1.21
C GLY A 183 -14.72 2.28 -0.24
N TYR A 184 -13.86 2.47 0.76
CA TYR A 184 -13.63 1.46 1.80
C TYR A 184 -14.86 1.22 2.67
N ALA A 185 -15.62 2.27 3.00
CA ALA A 185 -16.84 2.13 3.76
C ALA A 185 -17.88 1.31 2.99
N LYS A 186 -18.06 1.60 1.70
CA LYS A 186 -18.93 0.84 0.80
C LYS A 186 -18.51 -0.64 0.73
N ALA A 187 -17.25 -0.92 0.44
CA ALA A 187 -16.76 -2.31 0.32
C ALA A 187 -16.96 -3.11 1.62
N TRP A 188 -16.75 -2.47 2.79
CA TRP A 188 -16.98 -3.09 4.09
C TRP A 188 -18.48 -3.38 4.32
N ALA A 189 -19.36 -2.47 3.94
CA ALA A 189 -20.80 -2.67 4.05
C ALA A 189 -21.28 -3.76 3.10
N ASP A 190 -20.83 -3.76 1.82
CA ASP A 190 -21.13 -4.79 0.83
C ASP A 190 -20.80 -6.22 1.36
N GLN A 191 -19.61 -6.36 1.95
CA GLN A 191 -19.17 -7.65 2.50
C GLN A 191 -20.06 -8.12 3.66
N ARG A 192 -20.49 -7.21 4.53
CA ARG A 192 -21.34 -7.54 5.69
C ARG A 192 -22.78 -7.80 5.32
N GLU A 193 -23.32 -7.04 4.39
CA GLU A 193 -24.65 -7.24 3.84
C GLU A 193 -24.80 -8.61 3.20
N LYS A 194 -23.82 -9.04 2.40
CA LYS A 194 -23.75 -10.40 1.81
C LYS A 194 -23.78 -11.52 2.85
N THR A 195 -23.33 -11.27 4.07
CA THR A 195 -23.36 -12.23 5.17
C THR A 195 -24.55 -12.05 6.11
N GLY A 196 -25.55 -11.24 5.73
CA GLY A 196 -26.78 -11.00 6.51
C GLY A 196 -26.56 -10.19 7.79
N LYS A 197 -25.38 -9.54 7.97
CA LYS A 197 -25.10 -8.73 9.16
C LYS A 197 -25.84 -7.41 9.06
N LYS A 198 -26.36 -6.96 10.20
CA LYS A 198 -27.03 -5.67 10.38
C LYS A 198 -26.18 -4.76 11.28
N ALA A 199 -26.42 -3.46 11.21
CA ALA A 199 -25.81 -2.48 12.10
C ALA A 199 -26.86 -1.54 12.69
N THR A 200 -26.47 -0.85 13.77
CA THR A 200 -27.23 0.25 14.35
C THR A 200 -26.39 1.52 14.35
N LEU A 201 -27.03 2.69 14.38
CA LEU A 201 -26.31 3.97 14.49
C LEU A 201 -25.51 4.06 15.79
N TRP A 202 -26.03 3.50 16.90
CA TRP A 202 -25.32 3.46 18.18
C TRP A 202 -24.04 2.63 18.11
N GLN A 203 -24.04 1.52 17.38
CA GLN A 203 -22.79 0.79 17.10
C GLN A 203 -21.82 1.66 16.31
N GLY A 204 -22.31 2.39 15.31
CA GLY A 204 -21.47 3.33 14.55
C GLY A 204 -20.81 4.39 15.45
N ILE A 205 -21.58 5.01 16.33
CA ILE A 205 -21.08 6.02 17.29
C ILE A 205 -20.07 5.41 18.25
N SER A 206 -20.40 4.30 18.91
CA SER A 206 -19.50 3.67 19.88
C SER A 206 -18.18 3.22 19.25
N HIS A 207 -18.22 2.64 18.06
CA HIS A 207 -17.01 2.26 17.33
C HIS A 207 -16.19 3.47 16.86
N ALA A 208 -16.84 4.57 16.47
CA ALA A 208 -16.15 5.80 16.10
C ALA A 208 -15.42 6.42 17.30
N VAL A 209 -16.07 6.50 18.44
CA VAL A 209 -15.46 6.98 19.70
C VAL A 209 -14.31 6.07 20.10
N GLY A 210 -14.52 4.74 20.05
CA GLY A 210 -13.46 3.76 20.33
C GLY A 210 -12.27 3.88 19.39
N CYS A 211 -12.51 4.13 18.09
CA CYS A 211 -11.47 4.38 17.09
C CYS A 211 -10.65 5.63 17.44
N PHE A 212 -11.31 6.74 17.75
CA PHE A 212 -10.65 7.98 18.16
C PHE A 212 -9.77 7.78 19.40
N ILE A 213 -10.32 7.22 20.47
CA ILE A 213 -9.59 6.96 21.73
C ILE A 213 -8.38 6.05 21.46
N LYS A 214 -8.59 4.97 20.70
CA LYS A 214 -7.51 4.04 20.34
C LYS A 214 -6.38 4.74 19.59
N MET A 215 -6.69 5.53 18.57
CA MET A 215 -5.68 6.17 17.73
C MET A 215 -5.01 7.34 18.45
N TYR A 216 -5.79 8.24 19.01
CA TYR A 216 -5.27 9.48 19.57
C TYR A 216 -4.63 9.30 20.93
N VAL A 217 -5.26 8.50 21.83
CA VAL A 217 -4.78 8.30 23.20
C VAL A 217 -3.92 7.06 23.32
N ILE A 218 -4.46 5.87 23.03
CA ILE A 218 -3.76 4.60 23.30
C ILE A 218 -2.56 4.42 22.36
N ARG A 219 -2.68 4.81 21.10
CA ARG A 219 -1.61 4.74 20.09
C ARG A 219 -0.83 6.05 19.96
N LEU A 220 -0.92 6.90 21.00
CA LEU A 220 -0.15 8.13 21.16
C LEU A 220 -0.23 9.10 19.98
N GLY A 221 -1.36 9.12 19.26
CA GLY A 221 -1.55 9.99 18.09
C GLY A 221 -1.38 11.48 18.40
N PHE A 222 -1.55 11.90 19.65
CA PHE A 222 -1.28 13.27 20.09
C PHE A 222 0.19 13.68 19.91
N LEU A 223 1.12 12.73 19.86
CA LEU A 223 2.54 13.01 19.58
C LEU A 223 2.80 13.40 18.14
N ASP A 224 1.91 13.07 17.20
CA ASP A 224 1.93 13.58 15.82
C ASP A 224 1.26 14.97 15.70
N GLY A 225 0.97 15.62 16.83
CA GLY A 225 0.44 16.98 16.90
C GLY A 225 -0.94 17.13 16.23
N LYS A 226 -1.13 18.24 15.51
CA LYS A 226 -2.39 18.54 14.81
C LYS A 226 -2.72 17.52 13.73
N ALA A 227 -1.72 16.95 13.08
CA ALA A 227 -1.91 15.92 12.04
C ALA A 227 -2.45 14.62 12.65
N GLY A 228 -1.94 14.19 13.81
CA GLY A 228 -2.46 13.04 14.54
C GLY A 228 -3.89 13.23 15.03
N LEU A 229 -4.24 14.44 15.51
CA LEU A 229 -5.63 14.76 15.87
C LEU A 229 -6.56 14.68 14.66
N LEU A 230 -6.18 15.34 13.56
CA LEU A 230 -6.95 15.33 12.31
C LEU A 230 -7.17 13.90 11.81
N LEU A 231 -6.09 13.09 11.78
CA LEU A 231 -6.16 11.70 11.36
C LEU A 231 -7.09 10.87 12.24
N ALA A 232 -7.04 11.05 13.57
CA ALA A 232 -7.90 10.34 14.51
C ALA A 232 -9.39 10.71 14.32
N ILE A 233 -9.70 12.00 14.08
CA ILE A 233 -11.06 12.47 13.78
C ILE A 233 -11.56 11.88 12.45
N LEU A 234 -10.76 11.97 11.38
CA LEU A 234 -11.13 11.45 10.07
C LEU A 234 -11.32 9.92 10.09
N SER A 235 -10.51 9.19 10.85
CA SER A 235 -10.63 7.73 11.02
C SER A 235 -11.87 7.35 11.83
N ALA A 236 -12.22 8.12 12.85
CA ALA A 236 -13.45 7.96 13.60
C ALA A 236 -14.68 8.21 12.71
N HIS A 237 -14.65 9.29 11.92
CA HIS A 237 -15.69 9.57 10.92
C HIS A 237 -15.85 8.42 9.91
N SER A 238 -14.75 7.93 9.33
CA SER A 238 -14.78 6.78 8.41
C SER A 238 -15.36 5.53 9.08
N THR A 239 -15.03 5.31 10.35
CA THR A 239 -15.59 4.20 11.13
C THR A 239 -17.09 4.36 11.31
N PHE A 240 -17.58 5.55 11.66
CA PHE A 240 -19.03 5.81 11.76
C PHE A 240 -19.75 5.56 10.43
N VAL A 241 -19.19 6.09 9.32
CA VAL A 241 -19.79 5.96 7.96
C VAL A 241 -19.98 4.50 7.57
N LYS A 242 -19.04 3.60 7.87
CA LYS A 242 -19.19 2.15 7.60
C LYS A 242 -20.45 1.56 8.22
N TYR A 243 -20.70 1.85 9.48
CA TYR A 243 -21.89 1.35 10.20
C TYR A 243 -23.16 2.04 9.75
N ALA A 244 -23.12 3.35 9.48
CA ALA A 244 -24.24 4.12 9.00
C ALA A 244 -24.68 3.63 7.61
N ASP A 245 -23.75 3.36 6.69
CA ASP A 245 -24.07 2.81 5.37
C ASP A 245 -24.75 1.43 5.49
N LEU A 246 -24.21 0.53 6.30
CA LEU A 246 -24.82 -0.77 6.53
C LEU A 246 -26.20 -0.66 7.18
N TRP A 247 -26.39 0.28 8.11
CA TRP A 247 -27.69 0.54 8.73
C TRP A 247 -28.71 1.02 7.70
N VAL A 248 -28.37 2.00 6.85
CA VAL A 248 -29.25 2.53 5.79
C VAL A 248 -29.72 1.42 4.84
N ARG A 249 -28.82 0.55 4.43
CA ARG A 249 -29.13 -0.59 3.51
C ARG A 249 -30.08 -1.57 4.15
N THR A 250 -29.84 -1.92 5.42
CA THR A 250 -30.62 -2.94 6.12
C THR A 250 -32.00 -2.45 6.58
N GLN A 251 -32.25 -1.14 6.62
CA GLN A 251 -33.60 -0.60 6.82
C GLN A 251 -34.51 -0.79 5.60
N LYS A 252 -33.97 -0.66 4.38
CA LYS A 252 -34.71 -0.81 3.13
C LYS A 252 -35.14 -2.25 2.83
N SER A 253 -34.48 -3.23 3.44
CA SER A 253 -34.82 -4.65 3.23
C SER A 253 -35.92 -5.18 4.15
N GLY A 254 -36.54 -4.32 4.97
CA GLY A 254 -37.57 -4.68 5.95
C GLY A 254 -38.93 -4.01 5.72
N SER A 255 -39.11 -3.33 4.57
CA SER A 255 -40.40 -2.70 4.17
C SER A 255 -41.02 -3.39 2.96
#